data_c58dc885b76de372e3d8668ccdda13c5
#
_entry.id   c58dc885b76de372e3d8668ccdda13c5
#
_cell.length_a   1.000
_cell.length_b   1.000
_cell.length_c   1.000
_cell.angle_alpha   90.00
_cell.angle_beta   90.00
_cell.angle_gamma   90.00
#
_symmetry.space_group_name_H-M   'P 1'
#
loop_
_entity.id
_entity.type
_entity.pdbx_description
1 polymer ?
#
loop_
_entity_poly.entity_id
_entity_poly.type
_entity_poly.pdbx_seq_one_letter_code
_entity_poly.pdbx_strand_id
1 'polypeptide(L)'
;SIMDGEAVDLVVEGWDVFAIYTEAENSSDKGMVIVHGTGIHPNWQQVVQPIRVEMALHGWNTLSIQMPILHNEAQYEEYVALYPEVPPRLSAAEAFLKNKGIKTLLIVAHSQGATMSSYYLSRHPSDVKGFIAIGMGATQKDSHINSAASLKKITIPVLDLYGDDDLPGVLETADARKESSAHNAQYSQQMIKGANHFFDGMDDELISAVADWAQQF
;
A
#
# COMPACT_ATOMS: atom_id res chain seq x y z
N SER A 1 -2.13 21.98 -4.54
CA SER A 1 -1.28 21.79 -5.73
C SER A 1 -0.32 20.65 -5.47
N ILE A 2 -0.04 19.88 -6.51
CA ILE A 2 1.02 18.86 -6.48
C ILE A 2 2.32 19.60 -6.74
N MET A 3 3.21 19.61 -5.75
CA MET A 3 4.51 20.32 -5.89
C MET A 3 5.60 19.38 -6.40
N ASP A 4 5.50 18.10 -6.05
CA ASP A 4 6.45 17.05 -6.43
C ASP A 4 5.71 15.97 -7.22
N GLY A 5 6.12 15.76 -8.46
CA GLY A 5 5.48 14.80 -9.37
C GLY A 5 4.47 15.44 -10.32
N GLU A 6 3.86 14.61 -11.13
CA GLU A 6 2.88 14.98 -12.15
C GLU A 6 1.55 14.24 -11.95
N ALA A 7 0.45 14.94 -12.20
CA ALA A 7 -0.86 14.31 -12.26
C ALA A 7 -0.97 13.47 -13.55
N VAL A 8 -1.42 12.24 -13.41
CA VAL A 8 -1.65 11.33 -14.53
C VAL A 8 -3.01 10.66 -14.37
N ASP A 9 -3.63 10.31 -15.50
CA ASP A 9 -4.86 9.53 -15.51
C ASP A 9 -4.56 8.12 -16.01
N LEU A 10 -4.93 7.12 -15.20
CA LEU A 10 -4.87 5.72 -15.59
C LEU A 10 -6.20 5.33 -16.20
N VAL A 11 -6.18 4.75 -17.39
CA VAL A 11 -7.40 4.21 -18.01
C VAL A 11 -7.71 2.85 -17.39
N VAL A 12 -8.79 2.78 -16.63
CA VAL A 12 -9.25 1.57 -15.93
C VAL A 12 -10.66 1.24 -16.40
N GLU A 13 -10.82 0.16 -17.17
CA GLU A 13 -12.12 -0.28 -17.70
C GLU A 13 -12.90 0.83 -18.43
N GLY A 14 -12.19 1.73 -19.11
CA GLY A 14 -12.78 2.86 -19.84
C GLY A 14 -13.03 4.11 -19.01
N TRP A 15 -12.61 4.14 -17.75
CA TRP A 15 -12.68 5.30 -16.87
C TRP A 15 -11.30 5.84 -16.54
N ASP A 16 -11.19 7.14 -16.40
CA ASP A 16 -9.97 7.79 -15.95
C ASP A 16 -9.89 7.72 -14.42
N VAL A 17 -8.79 7.14 -13.93
CA VAL A 17 -8.48 7.06 -12.50
C VAL A 17 -7.27 7.93 -12.23
N PHE A 18 -7.46 8.92 -11.39
CA PHE A 18 -6.42 9.88 -11.01
C PHE A 18 -5.26 9.19 -10.28
N ALA A 19 -4.05 9.57 -10.64
CA ALA A 19 -2.83 9.16 -9.95
C ALA A 19 -1.79 10.29 -9.96
N ILE A 20 -0.77 10.15 -9.13
CA ILE A 20 0.39 11.06 -9.08
C ILE A 20 1.64 10.22 -9.31
N TYR A 21 2.33 10.50 -10.40
CA TYR A 21 3.64 9.91 -10.69
C TYR A 21 4.74 10.85 -10.22
N THR A 22 5.71 10.33 -9.48
CA THR A 22 6.92 11.04 -9.08
C THR A 22 8.11 10.23 -9.54
N GLU A 23 8.88 10.81 -10.46
CA GLU A 23 10.09 10.17 -10.99
C GLU A 23 11.18 10.14 -9.92
N ALA A 24 11.96 9.07 -9.88
CA ALA A 24 13.12 8.95 -9.01
C ALA A 24 14.14 10.03 -9.33
N GLU A 25 14.78 10.62 -8.32
CA GLU A 25 15.78 11.69 -8.48
C GLU A 25 16.93 11.28 -9.42
N ASN A 26 17.33 10.01 -9.35
CA ASN A 26 18.29 9.42 -10.27
C ASN A 26 17.61 8.34 -11.10
N SER A 27 18.05 8.17 -12.36
CA SER A 27 17.52 7.14 -13.25
C SER A 27 17.46 5.78 -12.55
N SER A 28 16.29 5.18 -12.50
CA SER A 28 16.02 3.94 -11.79
C SER A 28 14.97 3.11 -12.51
N ASP A 29 15.13 1.78 -12.49
CA ASP A 29 14.13 0.84 -12.98
C ASP A 29 13.29 0.20 -11.84
N LYS A 30 13.31 0.84 -10.66
CA LYS A 30 12.53 0.46 -9.48
C LYS A 30 11.32 1.37 -9.31
N GLY A 31 10.18 0.81 -8.93
CA GLY A 31 8.95 1.56 -8.74
C GLY A 31 8.07 1.04 -7.60
N MET A 32 7.33 1.96 -7.01
CA MET A 32 6.35 1.69 -5.95
C MET A 32 4.98 2.18 -6.37
N VAL A 33 3.98 1.31 -6.29
CA VAL A 33 2.58 1.71 -6.30
C VAL A 33 2.18 2.04 -4.86
N ILE A 34 1.72 3.27 -4.63
CA ILE A 34 1.29 3.74 -3.31
C ILE A 34 -0.22 3.75 -3.24
N VAL A 35 -0.75 3.09 -2.22
CA VAL A 35 -2.19 2.83 -2.06
C VAL A 35 -2.67 3.43 -0.75
N HIS A 36 -3.50 4.47 -0.85
CA HIS A 36 -4.02 5.20 0.30
C HIS A 36 -5.13 4.45 1.06
N GLY A 37 -5.44 4.91 2.26
CA GLY A 37 -6.48 4.35 3.12
C GLY A 37 -7.89 4.86 2.85
N THR A 38 -8.78 4.58 3.80
CA THR A 38 -10.22 4.87 3.71
C THR A 38 -10.51 6.37 3.58
N GLY A 39 -11.26 6.76 2.55
CA GLY A 39 -11.82 8.11 2.43
C GLY A 39 -10.81 9.23 2.18
N ILE A 40 -9.57 8.91 1.86
CA ILE A 40 -8.51 9.88 1.56
C ILE A 40 -8.13 9.86 0.07
N HIS A 41 -6.99 10.38 -0.31
CA HIS A 41 -6.62 10.57 -1.72
C HIS A 41 -5.09 10.41 -1.94
N PRO A 42 -4.61 10.31 -3.20
CA PRO A 42 -3.21 10.03 -3.55
C PRO A 42 -2.17 11.05 -3.08
N ASN A 43 -2.59 12.23 -2.64
CA ASN A 43 -1.72 13.27 -2.08
C ASN A 43 -2.04 13.57 -0.61
N TRP A 44 -2.55 12.59 0.13
CA TRP A 44 -2.84 12.76 1.55
C TRP A 44 -1.56 13.04 2.34
N GLN A 45 -1.60 14.07 3.20
CA GLN A 45 -0.41 14.62 3.85
C GLN A 45 0.29 13.67 4.83
N GLN A 46 -0.45 12.75 5.42
CA GLN A 46 0.08 11.76 6.36
C GLN A 46 0.34 10.44 5.62
N VAL A 47 1.46 9.80 5.87
CA VAL A 47 1.89 8.51 5.30
C VAL A 47 2.06 8.53 3.78
N VAL A 48 1.01 8.87 3.02
CA VAL A 48 0.96 8.74 1.55
C VAL A 48 1.92 9.71 0.86
N GLN A 49 1.78 11.02 1.13
CA GLN A 49 2.63 12.04 0.52
C GLN A 49 4.09 11.89 0.96
N PRO A 50 4.42 11.70 2.25
CA PRO A 50 5.80 11.47 2.68
C PRO A 50 6.44 10.29 1.94
N ILE A 51 5.78 9.15 1.86
CA ILE A 51 6.31 7.98 1.13
C ILE A 51 6.48 8.29 -0.35
N ARG A 52 5.48 8.92 -1.00
CA ARG A 52 5.52 9.27 -2.42
C ARG A 52 6.72 10.13 -2.77
N VAL A 53 6.99 11.14 -1.97
CA VAL A 53 8.06 12.12 -2.22
C VAL A 53 9.42 11.57 -1.79
N GLU A 54 9.53 11.10 -0.56
CA GLU A 54 10.81 10.66 0.02
C GLU A 54 11.35 9.40 -0.66
N MET A 55 10.50 8.46 -1.04
CA MET A 55 10.98 7.27 -1.75
C MET A 55 11.50 7.59 -3.15
N ALA A 56 11.05 8.68 -3.78
CA ALA A 56 11.62 9.17 -5.02
C ALA A 56 13.08 9.65 -4.81
N LEU A 57 13.38 10.27 -3.68
CA LEU A 57 14.75 10.63 -3.29
C LEU A 57 15.62 9.39 -2.99
N HIS A 58 15.01 8.28 -2.61
CA HIS A 58 15.68 7.00 -2.36
C HIS A 58 15.78 6.10 -3.61
N GLY A 59 15.53 6.63 -4.79
CA GLY A 59 15.71 5.93 -6.06
C GLY A 59 14.52 5.07 -6.50
N TRP A 60 13.33 5.32 -5.99
CA TRP A 60 12.10 4.64 -6.39
C TRP A 60 11.17 5.57 -7.16
N ASN A 61 10.82 5.22 -8.38
CA ASN A 61 9.71 5.90 -9.04
C ASN A 61 8.42 5.58 -8.29
N THR A 62 7.61 6.55 -7.96
CA THR A 62 6.38 6.31 -7.21
C THR A 62 5.14 6.66 -8.02
N LEU A 63 4.11 5.83 -7.92
CA LEU A 63 2.80 6.06 -8.50
C LEU A 63 1.74 5.91 -7.40
N SER A 64 1.26 7.05 -6.89
CA SER A 64 0.19 7.09 -5.91
C SER A 64 -1.16 7.15 -6.61
N ILE A 65 -2.02 6.14 -6.39
CA ILE A 65 -3.25 5.96 -7.17
C ILE A 65 -4.50 6.25 -6.35
N GLN A 66 -5.55 6.75 -7.00
CA GLN A 66 -6.86 6.90 -6.38
C GLN A 66 -7.56 5.55 -6.26
N MET A 67 -7.76 5.12 -5.03
CA MET A 67 -8.56 3.94 -4.72
C MET A 67 -10.07 4.27 -4.69
N PRO A 68 -10.95 3.27 -4.80
CA PRO A 68 -12.38 3.49 -4.65
C PRO A 68 -12.69 4.09 -3.27
N ILE A 69 -13.53 5.11 -3.24
CA ILE A 69 -13.97 5.78 -2.01
C ILE A 69 -15.50 5.89 -1.97
N LEU A 70 -16.03 5.80 -0.78
CA LEU A 70 -17.44 6.09 -0.48
C LEU A 70 -17.57 7.48 0.17
N HIS A 71 -18.79 7.87 0.48
CA HIS A 71 -19.07 9.11 1.20
C HIS A 71 -18.46 9.08 2.63
N ASN A 72 -18.22 10.24 3.21
CA ASN A 72 -17.46 10.37 4.46
C ASN A 72 -18.07 9.64 5.68
N GLU A 73 -19.37 9.34 5.66
CA GLU A 73 -20.07 8.65 6.76
C GLU A 73 -20.13 7.13 6.55
N ALA A 74 -19.58 6.60 5.44
CA ALA A 74 -19.63 5.18 5.15
C ALA A 74 -18.83 4.38 6.18
N GLN A 75 -19.41 3.26 6.61
CA GLN A 75 -18.75 2.33 7.51
C GLN A 75 -17.70 1.51 6.75
N TYR A 76 -16.70 1.01 7.47
CA TYR A 76 -15.60 0.25 6.87
C TYR A 76 -16.09 -0.97 6.06
N GLU A 77 -17.09 -1.68 6.57
CA GLU A 77 -17.65 -2.86 5.90
C GLU A 77 -18.43 -2.55 4.62
N GLU A 78 -18.93 -1.32 4.46
CA GLU A 78 -19.62 -0.92 3.22
C GLU A 78 -18.65 -0.87 2.03
N TYR A 79 -17.36 -0.67 2.28
CA TYR A 79 -16.32 -0.71 1.26
C TYR A 79 -16.15 -2.07 0.58
N VAL A 80 -16.62 -3.16 1.19
CA VAL A 80 -16.58 -4.50 0.58
C VAL A 80 -17.17 -4.50 -0.83
N ALA A 81 -18.25 -3.75 -1.05
CA ALA A 81 -18.89 -3.62 -2.36
C ALA A 81 -17.96 -3.02 -3.44
N LEU A 82 -16.93 -2.27 -3.06
CA LEU A 82 -15.97 -1.64 -3.98
C LEU A 82 -14.75 -2.52 -4.28
N TYR A 83 -14.57 -3.64 -3.60
CA TYR A 83 -13.40 -4.52 -3.81
C TYR A 83 -13.27 -5.07 -5.25
N PRO A 84 -14.34 -5.29 -6.02
CA PRO A 84 -14.21 -5.62 -7.44
C PRO A 84 -13.49 -4.55 -8.29
N GLU A 85 -13.47 -3.29 -7.83
CA GLU A 85 -12.76 -2.19 -8.52
C GLU A 85 -11.25 -2.15 -8.21
N VAL A 86 -10.79 -2.90 -7.20
CA VAL A 86 -9.39 -2.88 -6.76
C VAL A 86 -8.45 -3.54 -7.78
N PRO A 87 -8.71 -4.77 -8.27
CA PRO A 87 -7.79 -5.43 -9.20
C PRO A 87 -7.54 -4.65 -10.48
N PRO A 88 -8.55 -4.11 -11.19
CA PRO A 88 -8.29 -3.37 -12.41
C PRO A 88 -7.48 -2.09 -12.17
N ARG A 89 -7.64 -1.41 -11.02
CA ARG A 89 -6.84 -0.22 -10.67
C ARG A 89 -5.38 -0.57 -10.42
N LEU A 90 -5.11 -1.61 -9.63
CA LEU A 90 -3.74 -2.04 -9.33
C LEU A 90 -3.04 -2.62 -10.57
N SER A 91 -3.75 -3.39 -11.40
CA SER A 91 -3.21 -3.87 -12.67
C SER A 91 -2.85 -2.73 -13.63
N ALA A 92 -3.68 -1.68 -13.69
CA ALA A 92 -3.38 -0.50 -14.50
C ALA A 92 -2.17 0.28 -13.98
N ALA A 93 -2.02 0.37 -12.64
CA ALA A 93 -0.85 0.98 -12.03
C ALA A 93 0.44 0.21 -12.34
N GLU A 94 0.43 -1.11 -12.25
CA GLU A 94 1.56 -1.96 -12.63
C GLU A 94 1.91 -1.76 -14.11
N ALA A 95 0.92 -1.77 -15.01
CA ALA A 95 1.12 -1.56 -16.43
C ALA A 95 1.72 -0.18 -16.74
N PHE A 96 1.25 0.86 -16.07
CA PHE A 96 1.80 2.22 -16.21
C PHE A 96 3.29 2.26 -15.86
N LEU A 97 3.67 1.73 -14.71
CA LEU A 97 5.08 1.70 -14.30
C LEU A 97 5.93 0.82 -15.21
N LYS A 98 5.44 -0.33 -15.64
CA LYS A 98 6.14 -1.20 -16.61
C LYS A 98 6.35 -0.49 -17.95
N ASN A 99 5.39 0.28 -18.43
CA ASN A 99 5.52 1.08 -19.64
C ASN A 99 6.54 2.23 -19.49
N LYS A 100 6.79 2.69 -18.28
CA LYS A 100 7.88 3.61 -17.94
C LYS A 100 9.26 2.92 -17.84
N GLY A 101 9.34 1.62 -18.07
CA GLY A 101 10.59 0.85 -18.03
C GLY A 101 10.95 0.29 -16.65
N ILE A 102 10.01 0.36 -15.69
CA ILE A 102 10.22 -0.20 -14.36
C ILE A 102 10.19 -1.72 -14.40
N LYS A 103 11.20 -2.35 -13.78
CA LYS A 103 11.39 -3.81 -13.74
C LYS A 103 11.11 -4.39 -12.34
N THR A 104 11.41 -3.63 -11.30
CA THR A 104 11.18 -4.01 -9.92
C THR A 104 10.03 -3.21 -9.34
N LEU A 105 8.90 -3.86 -9.08
CA LEU A 105 7.68 -3.25 -8.58
C LEU A 105 7.41 -3.68 -7.14
N LEU A 106 7.15 -2.71 -6.26
CA LEU A 106 6.60 -2.93 -4.93
C LEU A 106 5.22 -2.28 -4.81
N ILE A 107 4.39 -2.78 -3.89
CA ILE A 107 3.21 -2.07 -3.40
C ILE A 107 3.51 -1.59 -1.97
N VAL A 108 3.26 -0.31 -1.72
CA VAL A 108 3.29 0.31 -0.39
C VAL A 108 1.90 0.84 -0.10
N ALA A 109 1.25 0.29 0.90
CA ALA A 109 -0.16 0.56 1.14
C ALA A 109 -0.47 0.87 2.60
N HIS A 110 -1.36 1.83 2.83
CA HIS A 110 -1.75 2.27 4.17
C HIS A 110 -3.20 1.87 4.49
N SER A 111 -3.40 1.34 5.70
CA SER A 111 -4.74 1.11 6.28
C SER A 111 -5.60 0.20 5.38
N GLN A 112 -6.79 0.64 4.99
CA GLN A 112 -7.66 -0.10 4.06
C GLN A 112 -6.97 -0.34 2.70
N GLY A 113 -6.11 0.57 2.25
CA GLY A 113 -5.30 0.35 1.05
C GLY A 113 -4.42 -0.90 1.17
N ALA A 114 -3.88 -1.18 2.37
CA ALA A 114 -3.14 -2.41 2.63
C ALA A 114 -4.04 -3.66 2.58
N THR A 115 -5.25 -3.57 3.12
CA THR A 115 -6.24 -4.65 3.03
C THR A 115 -6.66 -4.90 1.57
N MET A 116 -6.95 -3.85 0.81
CA MET A 116 -7.25 -3.91 -0.63
C MET A 116 -6.10 -4.54 -1.43
N SER A 117 -4.86 -4.15 -1.13
CA SER A 117 -3.67 -4.68 -1.78
C SER A 117 -3.44 -6.16 -1.44
N SER A 118 -3.66 -6.57 -0.20
CA SER A 118 -3.58 -7.98 0.21
C SER A 118 -4.67 -8.83 -0.49
N TYR A 119 -5.88 -8.28 -0.64
CA TYR A 119 -6.95 -8.90 -1.41
C TYR A 119 -6.52 -9.13 -2.87
N TYR A 120 -5.97 -8.12 -3.51
CA TYR A 120 -5.46 -8.19 -4.88
C TYR A 120 -4.35 -9.25 -5.03
N LEU A 121 -3.29 -9.12 -4.24
CA LEU A 121 -2.12 -10.01 -4.32
C LEU A 121 -2.42 -11.48 -4.00
N SER A 122 -3.45 -11.74 -3.22
CA SER A 122 -3.85 -13.12 -2.87
C SER A 122 -4.75 -13.80 -3.91
N ARG A 123 -5.31 -13.06 -4.88
CA ARG A 123 -6.35 -13.55 -5.79
C ARG A 123 -6.06 -13.31 -7.28
N HIS A 124 -5.13 -12.42 -7.59
CA HIS A 124 -4.84 -12.01 -8.97
C HIS A 124 -3.36 -12.16 -9.29
N PRO A 125 -3.01 -12.55 -10.52
CA PRO A 125 -1.63 -12.53 -10.99
C PRO A 125 -1.07 -11.11 -10.92
N SER A 126 0.18 -10.98 -10.44
CA SER A 126 0.87 -9.70 -10.30
C SER A 126 2.36 -9.91 -10.47
N ASP A 127 3.05 -8.92 -11.02
CA ASP A 127 4.51 -8.88 -11.14
C ASP A 127 5.19 -8.18 -9.94
N VAL A 128 4.41 -7.81 -8.93
CA VAL A 128 4.89 -7.18 -7.70
C VAL A 128 5.87 -8.11 -6.97
N LYS A 129 7.04 -7.57 -6.60
CA LYS A 129 8.13 -8.31 -5.98
C LYS A 129 8.14 -8.22 -4.46
N GLY A 130 7.43 -7.26 -3.89
CA GLY A 130 7.33 -7.08 -2.46
C GLY A 130 6.14 -6.21 -2.06
N PHE A 131 5.66 -6.40 -0.85
CA PHE A 131 4.49 -5.74 -0.31
C PHE A 131 4.78 -5.14 1.06
N ILE A 132 4.61 -3.83 1.20
CA ILE A 132 4.70 -3.11 2.46
C ILE A 132 3.28 -2.71 2.87
N ALA A 133 2.80 -3.30 3.95
CA ALA A 133 1.49 -3.03 4.53
C ALA A 133 1.66 -2.19 5.81
N ILE A 134 1.16 -0.96 5.79
CA ILE A 134 1.29 -0.01 6.90
C ILE A 134 -0.07 0.12 7.58
N GLY A 135 -0.14 -0.17 8.88
CA GLY A 135 -1.37 -0.07 9.65
C GLY A 135 -2.50 -0.98 9.13
N MET A 136 -2.18 -2.18 8.74
CA MET A 136 -3.14 -3.15 8.19
C MET A 136 -3.87 -3.90 9.30
N GLY A 137 -5.21 -3.86 9.28
CA GLY A 137 -6.05 -4.70 10.14
C GLY A 137 -6.46 -6.00 9.46
N ALA A 138 -7.07 -6.92 10.22
CA ALA A 138 -7.57 -8.20 9.71
C ALA A 138 -8.89 -8.57 10.38
N THR A 139 -9.99 -7.98 9.90
CA THR A 139 -11.33 -8.35 10.40
C THR A 139 -11.83 -9.66 9.78
N GLN A 140 -12.55 -10.46 10.56
CA GLN A 140 -13.16 -11.73 10.10
C GLN A 140 -14.60 -11.56 9.59
N LYS A 141 -15.14 -10.35 9.60
CA LYS A 141 -16.53 -10.09 9.19
C LYS A 141 -16.82 -10.42 7.73
N ASP A 142 -15.85 -10.23 6.85
CA ASP A 142 -15.94 -10.56 5.44
C ASP A 142 -14.57 -10.98 4.88
N SER A 143 -14.57 -11.89 3.92
CA SER A 143 -13.32 -12.43 3.34
C SER A 143 -12.53 -11.41 2.53
N HIS A 144 -13.18 -10.38 1.97
CA HIS A 144 -12.50 -9.31 1.22
C HIS A 144 -11.62 -8.45 2.13
N ILE A 145 -12.09 -8.18 3.34
CA ILE A 145 -11.41 -7.35 4.34
C ILE A 145 -10.66 -8.16 5.40
N ASN A 146 -10.54 -9.47 5.23
CA ASN A 146 -9.75 -10.34 6.08
C ASN A 146 -8.33 -10.48 5.52
N SER A 147 -7.45 -9.54 5.85
CA SER A 147 -6.07 -9.56 5.37
C SER A 147 -5.26 -10.74 5.89
N ALA A 148 -5.56 -11.27 7.08
CA ALA A 148 -4.93 -12.50 7.58
C ALA A 148 -5.23 -13.69 6.66
N ALA A 149 -6.48 -13.84 6.21
CA ALA A 149 -6.83 -14.87 5.23
C ALA A 149 -6.15 -14.65 3.87
N SER A 150 -5.98 -13.40 3.44
CA SER A 150 -5.25 -13.06 2.22
C SER A 150 -3.76 -13.39 2.34
N LEU A 151 -3.13 -13.07 3.47
CA LEU A 151 -1.72 -13.35 3.72
C LEU A 151 -1.37 -14.84 3.62
N LYS A 152 -2.30 -15.76 3.92
CA LYS A 152 -2.10 -17.21 3.73
C LYS A 152 -1.76 -17.61 2.28
N LYS A 153 -2.05 -16.77 1.31
CA LYS A 153 -1.84 -17.03 -0.11
C LYS A 153 -0.70 -16.18 -0.71
N ILE A 154 -0.14 -15.25 0.06
CA ILE A 154 0.92 -14.35 -0.40
C ILE A 154 2.27 -14.99 -0.10
N THR A 155 3.10 -15.14 -1.12
CA THR A 155 4.41 -15.79 -1.06
C THR A 155 5.58 -14.84 -1.34
N ILE A 156 5.30 -13.64 -1.83
CA ILE A 156 6.33 -12.60 -2.00
C ILE A 156 6.75 -12.03 -0.65
N PRO A 157 7.92 -11.38 -0.55
CA PRO A 157 8.32 -10.67 0.66
C PRO A 157 7.26 -9.67 1.14
N VAL A 158 6.99 -9.66 2.45
CA VAL A 158 6.00 -8.76 3.08
C VAL A 158 6.63 -8.08 4.28
N LEU A 159 6.47 -6.76 4.38
CA LEU A 159 6.66 -6.00 5.61
C LEU A 159 5.28 -5.59 6.15
N ASP A 160 4.93 -6.09 7.33
CA ASP A 160 3.74 -5.70 8.10
C ASP A 160 4.18 -4.68 9.15
N LEU A 161 4.00 -3.38 8.84
CA LEU A 161 4.50 -2.25 9.59
C LEU A 161 3.36 -1.51 10.30
N TYR A 162 3.48 -1.28 11.61
CA TYR A 162 2.47 -0.55 12.38
C TYR A 162 3.07 0.13 13.60
N GLY A 163 2.34 1.06 14.20
CA GLY A 163 2.72 1.71 15.45
C GLY A 163 2.19 0.98 16.68
N ASP A 164 2.83 1.17 17.85
CA ASP A 164 2.33 0.61 19.11
C ASP A 164 1.11 1.36 19.68
N ASP A 165 0.79 2.55 19.11
CA ASP A 165 -0.43 3.32 19.37
C ASP A 165 -1.37 3.33 18.15
N ASP A 166 -1.34 2.28 17.34
CA ASP A 166 -2.20 2.12 16.18
C ASP A 166 -3.65 1.76 16.60
N LEU A 167 -4.57 1.74 15.64
CA LEU A 167 -5.97 1.40 15.88
C LEU A 167 -6.13 -0.01 16.48
N PRO A 168 -7.14 -0.24 17.35
CA PRO A 168 -7.38 -1.55 17.95
C PRO A 168 -7.43 -2.69 16.93
N GLY A 169 -8.09 -2.49 15.78
CA GLY A 169 -8.19 -3.51 14.73
C GLY A 169 -6.83 -3.90 14.12
N VAL A 170 -5.83 -3.04 14.18
CA VAL A 170 -4.46 -3.33 13.75
C VAL A 170 -3.70 -4.11 14.85
N LEU A 171 -3.74 -3.62 16.09
CA LEU A 171 -3.02 -4.18 17.22
C LEU A 171 -3.54 -5.58 17.61
N GLU A 172 -4.85 -5.72 17.73
CA GLU A 172 -5.50 -6.97 18.15
C GLU A 172 -5.36 -8.10 17.10
N THR A 173 -5.10 -7.76 15.85
CA THR A 173 -4.97 -8.72 14.76
C THR A 173 -3.51 -8.99 14.33
N ALA A 174 -2.53 -8.38 14.98
CA ALA A 174 -1.11 -8.52 14.62
C ALA A 174 -0.65 -9.98 14.69
N ASP A 175 -0.98 -10.69 15.75
CA ASP A 175 -0.64 -12.11 15.91
C ASP A 175 -1.31 -12.97 14.82
N ALA A 176 -2.58 -12.74 14.54
CA ALA A 176 -3.31 -13.47 13.50
C ALA A 176 -2.68 -13.28 12.11
N ARG A 177 -2.20 -12.07 11.78
CA ARG A 177 -1.48 -11.79 10.54
C ARG A 177 -0.15 -12.53 10.48
N LYS A 178 0.60 -12.52 11.59
CA LYS A 178 1.87 -13.23 11.71
C LYS A 178 1.69 -14.75 11.58
N GLU A 179 0.75 -15.33 12.30
CA GLU A 179 0.43 -16.76 12.21
C GLU A 179 -0.01 -17.17 10.80
N SER A 180 -0.85 -16.36 10.17
CA SER A 180 -1.31 -16.60 8.79
C SER A 180 -0.18 -16.55 7.76
N SER A 181 0.91 -15.86 8.08
CA SER A 181 2.09 -15.71 7.23
C SER A 181 3.21 -16.71 7.56
N ALA A 182 3.01 -17.66 8.48
CA ALA A 182 4.05 -18.59 8.93
C ALA A 182 4.67 -19.46 7.81
N HIS A 183 3.97 -19.64 6.71
CA HIS A 183 4.47 -20.34 5.51
C HIS A 183 5.44 -19.49 4.67
N ASN A 184 5.44 -18.17 4.85
CA ASN A 184 6.24 -17.23 4.09
C ASN A 184 7.47 -16.79 4.89
N ALA A 185 8.63 -17.42 4.61
CA ALA A 185 9.89 -17.10 5.28
C ALA A 185 10.37 -15.65 5.07
N GLN A 186 9.78 -14.93 4.10
CA GLN A 186 10.09 -13.53 3.77
C GLN A 186 9.05 -12.54 4.33
N TYR A 187 8.16 -13.00 5.18
CA TYR A 187 7.29 -12.12 5.96
C TYR A 187 8.04 -11.61 7.20
N SER A 188 8.00 -10.30 7.38
CA SER A 188 8.48 -9.65 8.61
C SER A 188 7.41 -8.72 9.17
N GLN A 189 7.38 -8.62 10.50
CA GLN A 189 6.47 -7.72 11.21
C GLN A 189 7.31 -6.77 12.05
N GLN A 190 7.07 -5.47 11.88
CA GLN A 190 7.78 -4.42 12.59
C GLN A 190 6.81 -3.46 13.26
N MET A 191 6.99 -3.25 14.55
CA MET A 191 6.24 -2.28 15.35
C MET A 191 7.13 -1.07 15.64
N ILE A 192 6.65 0.13 15.34
CA ILE A 192 7.33 1.40 15.62
C ILE A 192 6.79 1.99 16.92
N LYS A 193 7.67 2.12 17.90
CA LYS A 193 7.30 2.65 19.22
C LYS A 193 6.92 4.14 19.12
N GLY A 194 5.79 4.50 19.71
CA GLY A 194 5.27 5.86 19.77
C GLY A 194 4.49 6.29 18.53
N ALA A 195 4.42 5.45 17.49
CA ALA A 195 3.68 5.77 16.29
C ALA A 195 2.19 5.43 16.45
N ASN A 196 1.32 6.34 16.00
CA ASN A 196 -0.11 6.10 15.83
C ASN A 196 -0.43 5.62 14.41
N HIS A 197 -1.71 5.47 14.08
CA HIS A 197 -2.16 4.97 12.78
C HIS A 197 -1.67 5.80 11.58
N PHE A 198 -1.44 7.10 11.76
CA PHE A 198 -1.00 8.03 10.73
C PHE A 198 0.47 8.43 10.86
N PHE A 199 1.21 7.85 11.81
CA PHE A 199 2.62 8.19 12.06
C PHE A 199 2.83 9.68 12.30
N ASP A 200 1.89 10.33 13.00
CA ASP A 200 1.94 11.76 13.28
C ASP A 200 3.26 12.18 13.95
N GLY A 201 4.00 13.10 13.31
CA GLY A 201 5.30 13.55 13.78
C GLY A 201 6.42 12.51 13.68
N MET A 202 6.22 11.40 12.98
CA MET A 202 7.17 10.29 12.85
C MET A 202 7.40 9.87 11.37
N ASP A 203 7.34 10.83 10.45
CA ASP A 203 7.59 10.59 9.04
C ASP A 203 8.99 9.99 8.79
N ASP A 204 10.01 10.46 9.52
CA ASP A 204 11.39 10.00 9.37
C ASP A 204 11.53 8.52 9.74
N GLU A 205 10.90 8.07 10.83
CA GLU A 205 10.88 6.67 11.27
C GLU A 205 10.14 5.79 10.27
N LEU A 206 9.01 6.28 9.76
CA LEU A 206 8.24 5.59 8.72
C LEU A 206 9.07 5.41 7.45
N ILE A 207 9.65 6.48 6.94
CA ILE A 207 10.46 6.46 5.72
C ILE A 207 11.68 5.56 5.89
N SER A 208 12.38 5.66 7.03
CA SER A 208 13.53 4.80 7.33
C SER A 208 13.13 3.32 7.31
N ALA A 209 12.03 2.94 7.93
CA ALA A 209 11.56 1.55 7.95
C ALA A 209 11.24 1.05 6.53
N VAL A 210 10.56 1.85 5.72
CA VAL A 210 10.22 1.52 4.33
C VAL A 210 11.49 1.43 3.47
N ALA A 211 12.37 2.43 3.53
CA ALA A 211 13.59 2.49 2.74
C ALA A 211 14.55 1.34 3.09
N ASP A 212 14.76 1.06 4.37
CA ASP A 212 15.66 0.00 4.83
C ASP A 212 15.16 -1.38 4.36
N TRP A 213 13.87 -1.65 4.48
CA TRP A 213 13.31 -2.90 4.01
C TRP A 213 13.37 -3.04 2.48
N ALA A 214 13.17 -1.94 1.75
CA ALA A 214 13.20 -1.92 0.30
C ALA A 214 14.62 -2.11 -0.30
N GLN A 215 15.69 -1.99 0.48
CA GLN A 215 17.08 -2.17 0.01
C GLN A 215 17.37 -3.57 -0.51
N GLN A 216 16.59 -4.57 -0.13
CA GLN A 216 16.77 -5.95 -0.60
C GLN A 216 16.42 -6.16 -2.08
N PHE A 217 15.83 -5.18 -2.74
CA PHE A 217 15.38 -5.26 -4.13
C PHE A 217 16.26 -4.46 -5.12
#